data_42d38d4490334b5d2483c979ab739ef7
#
_entry.id   42d38d4490334b5d2483c979ab739ef7
#
_cell.length_a   1.000
_cell.length_b   1.000
_cell.length_c   1.000
_cell.angle_alpha   90.00
_cell.angle_beta   90.00
_cell.angle_gamma   90.00
#
_symmetry.space_group_name_H-M   'P 1'
#
loop_
_entity.id
_entity.type
_entity.pdbx_description
1 polymer ?
#
loop_
_entity_poly.entity_id
_entity_poly.type
_entity_poly.pdbx_seq_one_letter_code
_entity_poly.pdbx_strand_id
1 'polypeptide(L)'
;MMKMKSEETTFGGQRESQCRMKKRLAHTLLLIVICFMASMTPAMAQQNSGHISLGFGCLYERGLDVTLSYEHETRYHNAWEYFANGYIKWDECASCGHVCPESFWNNYRSYGFGIAYKPCVARGRNHHGNMRIGASGGSDTHNFMGGIHLGYEHNYTLRHGWKLFWQVKTDVMIKGEDLFRTGIVLGVKLPVK
;
A
#
# COMPACT_ATOMS: atom_id res chain seq x y z
N MET A 1 -46.02 -43.28 8.20
CA MET A 1 -44.97 -43.00 7.24
C MET A 1 -45.24 -41.66 6.53
N MET A 2 -45.18 -40.54 7.26
CA MET A 2 -45.57 -39.22 6.73
C MET A 2 -45.07 -38.10 7.66
N LYS A 3 -43.73 -37.87 7.74
CA LYS A 3 -43.15 -36.74 8.51
C LYS A 3 -41.71 -36.34 8.07
N MET A 4 -41.28 -36.65 6.85
CA MET A 4 -39.93 -36.29 6.39
C MET A 4 -39.87 -35.35 5.18
N LYS A 5 -40.95 -34.62 4.85
CA LYS A 5 -40.97 -33.80 3.63
C LYS A 5 -41.04 -32.28 3.92
N SER A 6 -41.02 -31.87 5.20
CA SER A 6 -41.19 -30.46 5.60
C SER A 6 -39.88 -29.73 5.95
N GLU A 7 -38.76 -30.43 6.15
CA GLU A 7 -37.49 -29.77 6.54
C GLU A 7 -36.58 -29.40 5.37
N GLU A 8 -36.67 -30.04 4.22
CA GLU A 8 -35.82 -29.73 3.07
C GLU A 8 -36.15 -28.40 2.39
N THR A 9 -37.39 -27.93 2.46
CA THR A 9 -37.82 -26.68 1.83
C THR A 9 -37.36 -25.42 2.59
N THR A 10 -37.09 -25.51 3.88
CA THR A 10 -36.64 -24.36 4.72
C THR A 10 -35.15 -24.11 4.58
N PHE A 11 -34.34 -25.12 4.32
CA PHE A 11 -32.87 -24.98 4.19
C PHE A 11 -32.46 -24.38 2.83
N GLY A 12 -33.20 -24.60 1.76
CA GLY A 12 -32.98 -24.02 0.44
C GLY A 12 -33.18 -22.51 0.40
N GLY A 13 -34.22 -22.00 1.04
CA GLY A 13 -34.58 -20.59 1.07
C GLY A 13 -33.56 -19.70 1.83
N GLN A 14 -32.95 -20.25 2.89
CA GLN A 14 -31.91 -19.50 3.65
C GLN A 14 -30.59 -19.36 2.89
N ARG A 15 -30.18 -20.37 2.12
CA ARG A 15 -28.98 -20.30 1.27
C ARG A 15 -29.14 -19.31 0.14
N GLU A 16 -30.32 -19.26 -0.47
CA GLU A 16 -30.59 -18.35 -1.60
C GLU A 16 -30.67 -16.88 -1.16
N SER A 17 -31.25 -16.62 0.01
CA SER A 17 -31.30 -15.29 0.59
C SER A 17 -29.90 -14.78 1.01
N GLN A 18 -29.05 -15.63 1.55
CA GLN A 18 -27.66 -15.28 1.89
C GLN A 18 -26.81 -15.01 0.64
N CYS A 19 -27.02 -15.76 -0.43
CA CYS A 19 -26.30 -15.55 -1.68
C CYS A 19 -26.72 -14.24 -2.36
N ARG A 20 -28.00 -13.89 -2.33
CA ARG A 20 -28.51 -12.59 -2.82
C ARG A 20 -28.00 -11.41 -1.99
N MET A 21 -27.93 -11.56 -0.68
CA MET A 21 -27.43 -10.51 0.22
C MET A 21 -25.94 -10.25 -0.01
N LYS A 22 -25.12 -11.29 -0.17
CA LYS A 22 -23.69 -11.17 -0.51
C LYS A 22 -23.46 -10.49 -1.85
N LYS A 23 -24.26 -10.82 -2.88
CA LYS A 23 -24.19 -10.15 -4.18
C LYS A 23 -24.57 -8.67 -4.10
N ARG A 24 -25.64 -8.32 -3.37
CA ARG A 24 -26.03 -6.91 -3.18
C ARG A 24 -24.96 -6.13 -2.42
N LEU A 25 -24.39 -6.70 -1.37
CA LEU A 25 -23.30 -6.07 -0.60
C LEU A 25 -22.06 -5.81 -1.50
N ALA A 26 -21.68 -6.79 -2.33
CA ALA A 26 -20.57 -6.64 -3.26
C ALA A 26 -20.83 -5.55 -4.31
N HIS A 27 -22.04 -5.45 -4.84
CA HIS A 27 -22.41 -4.37 -5.79
C HIS A 27 -22.43 -3.00 -5.11
N THR A 28 -22.93 -2.91 -3.88
CA THR A 28 -22.95 -1.64 -3.14
C THR A 28 -21.52 -1.18 -2.82
N LEU A 29 -20.64 -2.11 -2.39
CA LEU A 29 -19.22 -1.82 -2.20
C LEU A 29 -18.54 -1.38 -3.49
N LEU A 30 -18.81 -2.05 -4.60
CA LEU A 30 -18.27 -1.67 -5.91
C LEU A 30 -18.74 -0.27 -6.34
N LEU A 31 -20.03 0.04 -6.14
CA LEU A 31 -20.55 1.38 -6.44
C LEU A 31 -19.94 2.47 -5.56
N ILE A 32 -19.73 2.20 -4.27
CA ILE A 32 -19.06 3.12 -3.35
C ILE A 32 -17.62 3.37 -3.82
N VAL A 33 -16.89 2.32 -4.21
CA VAL A 33 -15.52 2.45 -4.75
C VAL A 33 -15.51 3.25 -6.06
N ILE A 34 -16.44 2.98 -6.97
CA ILE A 34 -16.56 3.73 -8.23
C ILE A 34 -16.91 5.21 -7.97
N CYS A 35 -17.87 5.49 -7.09
CA CYS A 35 -18.20 6.87 -6.70
C CYS A 35 -17.04 7.58 -6.03
N PHE A 36 -16.27 6.88 -5.17
CA PHE A 36 -15.07 7.43 -4.54
C PHE A 36 -13.98 7.73 -5.57
N MET A 37 -13.75 6.82 -6.53
CA MET A 37 -12.83 7.04 -7.65
C MET A 37 -13.27 8.17 -8.57
N ALA A 38 -14.57 8.28 -8.85
CA ALA A 38 -15.14 9.36 -9.68
C ALA A 38 -15.05 10.73 -9.00
N SER A 39 -15.19 10.81 -7.67
CA SER A 39 -15.03 12.04 -6.91
C SER A 39 -13.55 12.49 -6.79
N MET A 40 -12.62 11.60 -7.11
CA MET A 40 -11.18 11.90 -7.12
C MET A 40 -10.66 12.38 -8.48
N THR A 41 -11.54 12.69 -9.46
CA THR A 41 -11.08 13.34 -10.69
C THR A 41 -10.47 14.69 -10.32
N PRO A 42 -9.12 14.86 -10.43
CA PRO A 42 -8.52 16.14 -10.15
C PRO A 42 -9.04 17.16 -11.16
N ALA A 43 -9.47 18.30 -10.69
CA ALA A 43 -9.60 19.46 -11.56
C ALA A 43 -8.21 19.72 -12.16
N MET A 44 -8.03 19.26 -13.39
CA MET A 44 -6.78 19.34 -14.17
C MET A 44 -6.52 20.80 -14.58
N ALA A 45 -6.21 21.64 -13.62
CA ALA A 45 -5.73 22.97 -13.94
C ALA A 45 -4.67 23.41 -12.92
N GLN A 46 -3.46 23.50 -13.42
CA GLN A 46 -2.33 24.28 -12.97
C GLN A 46 -1.24 23.59 -12.13
N GLN A 47 -0.08 23.61 -12.76
CA GLN A 47 1.27 23.38 -12.24
C GLN A 47 1.48 22.01 -11.62
N ASN A 48 1.40 21.01 -12.48
CA ASN A 48 1.75 19.63 -12.18
C ASN A 48 3.28 19.52 -12.06
N SER A 49 3.77 19.21 -10.88
CA SER A 49 5.17 18.83 -10.71
C SER A 49 5.27 17.31 -10.55
N GLY A 50 6.02 16.67 -11.46
CA GLY A 50 6.41 15.28 -11.33
C GLY A 50 7.63 15.15 -10.42
N HIS A 51 7.67 14.11 -9.59
CA HIS A 51 8.85 13.77 -8.81
C HIS A 51 9.12 12.27 -8.91
N ILE A 52 10.39 11.92 -9.12
CA ILE A 52 10.85 10.55 -8.91
C ILE A 52 11.40 10.47 -7.49
N SER A 53 11.01 9.48 -6.72
CA SER A 53 11.48 9.30 -5.36
C SER A 53 12.14 7.95 -5.15
N LEU A 54 13.16 7.95 -4.28
CA LEU A 54 13.83 6.76 -3.80
C LEU A 54 13.79 6.80 -2.27
N GLY A 55 13.26 5.74 -1.68
CA GLY A 55 13.14 5.58 -0.23
C GLY A 55 13.77 4.28 0.24
N PHE A 56 14.39 4.33 1.42
CA PHE A 56 14.92 3.19 2.15
C PHE A 56 14.26 3.14 3.52
N GLY A 57 13.74 1.98 3.88
CA GLY A 57 13.00 1.78 5.11
C GLY A 57 13.52 0.62 5.94
N CYS A 58 13.49 0.81 7.26
CA CYS A 58 13.68 -0.27 8.22
C CYS A 58 12.32 -0.59 8.85
N LEU A 59 11.94 -1.85 8.77
CA LEU A 59 10.67 -2.35 9.29
C LEU A 59 10.89 -3.12 10.59
N TYR A 60 9.90 -3.06 11.47
CA TYR A 60 9.96 -3.67 12.80
C TYR A 60 10.17 -5.19 12.73
N GLU A 61 9.66 -5.84 11.69
CA GLU A 61 9.74 -7.29 11.45
C GLU A 61 11.11 -7.74 10.93
N ARG A 62 12.20 -7.03 11.25
CA ARG A 62 13.56 -7.27 10.75
C ARG A 62 13.63 -7.23 9.21
N GLY A 63 12.93 -6.27 8.61
CA GLY A 63 12.85 -6.10 7.17
C GLY A 63 13.48 -4.82 6.67
N LEU A 64 14.07 -4.88 5.49
CA LEU A 64 14.50 -3.73 4.71
C LEU A 64 13.52 -3.52 3.56
N ASP A 65 13.06 -2.28 3.41
CA ASP A 65 12.17 -1.86 2.34
C ASP A 65 12.89 -0.86 1.44
N VAL A 66 12.84 -1.10 0.15
CA VAL A 66 13.34 -0.16 -0.86
C VAL A 66 12.18 0.20 -1.77
N THR A 67 11.84 1.48 -1.82
CA THR A 67 10.72 1.97 -2.63
C THR A 67 11.23 2.96 -3.68
N LEU A 68 10.95 2.67 -4.94
CA LEU A 68 11.10 3.58 -6.06
C LEU A 68 9.71 4.04 -6.48
N SER A 69 9.47 5.35 -6.62
CA SER A 69 8.17 5.82 -7.07
C SER A 69 8.23 7.04 -7.97
N TYR A 70 7.16 7.19 -8.75
CA TYR A 70 6.84 8.40 -9.49
C TYR A 70 5.62 9.05 -8.85
N GLU A 71 5.75 10.30 -8.48
CA GLU A 71 4.72 11.07 -7.81
C GLU A 71 4.28 12.24 -8.71
N HIS A 72 2.99 12.33 -8.93
CA HIS A 72 2.35 13.43 -9.63
C HIS A 72 1.66 14.33 -8.61
N GLU A 73 2.27 15.48 -8.31
CA GLU A 73 1.80 16.41 -7.30
C GLU A 73 0.93 17.51 -7.93
N THR A 74 -0.17 17.80 -7.27
CA THR A 74 -1.12 18.86 -7.64
C THR A 74 -0.81 20.16 -6.88
N ARG A 75 -1.48 21.25 -7.28
CA ARG A 75 -1.30 22.57 -6.68
C ARG A 75 -1.41 22.64 -5.15
N TYR A 76 -2.19 21.73 -4.55
CA TYR A 76 -2.43 21.73 -3.11
C TYR A 76 -1.56 20.71 -2.37
N HIS A 77 -0.48 20.23 -2.97
CA HIS A 77 0.39 19.18 -2.45
C HIS A 77 -0.31 17.82 -2.25
N ASN A 78 -1.50 17.64 -2.81
CA ASN A 78 -2.07 16.32 -2.96
C ASN A 78 -1.32 15.62 -4.09
N ALA A 79 -1.08 14.33 -3.96
CA ALA A 79 -0.33 13.62 -4.98
C ALA A 79 -0.90 12.24 -5.27
N TRP A 80 -0.67 11.79 -6.50
CA TRP A 80 -0.79 10.40 -6.90
C TRP A 80 0.61 9.81 -7.02
N GLU A 81 0.82 8.68 -6.39
CA GLU A 81 2.08 7.96 -6.40
C GLU A 81 1.90 6.62 -7.10
N TYR A 82 2.78 6.33 -8.05
CA TYR A 82 2.97 5.01 -8.64
C TYR A 82 4.28 4.48 -8.10
N PHE A 83 4.25 3.33 -7.44
CA PHE A 83 5.44 2.85 -6.74
C PHE A 83 5.75 1.40 -7.06
N ALA A 84 7.04 1.10 -7.04
CA ALA A 84 7.58 -0.24 -6.97
C ALA A 84 8.31 -0.38 -5.65
N ASN A 85 8.04 -1.44 -4.91
CA ASN A 85 8.75 -1.70 -3.68
C ASN A 85 9.37 -3.10 -3.68
N GLY A 86 10.56 -3.20 -3.08
CA GLY A 86 11.24 -4.43 -2.77
C GLY A 86 11.39 -4.57 -1.28
N TYR A 87 11.04 -5.72 -0.75
CA TYR A 87 11.15 -6.04 0.67
C TYR A 87 12.04 -7.26 0.84
N ILE A 88 13.00 -7.16 1.77
CA ILE A 88 13.90 -8.23 2.15
C ILE A 88 13.80 -8.37 3.67
N LYS A 89 13.51 -9.59 4.13
CA LYS A 89 13.51 -9.94 5.54
C LYS A 89 14.75 -10.74 5.84
N TRP A 90 15.43 -10.43 6.92
CA TRP A 90 16.56 -11.23 7.39
C TRP A 90 16.22 -11.94 8.68
N ASP A 91 16.89 -13.07 8.90
CA ASP A 91 16.79 -13.85 10.12
C ASP A 91 18.17 -14.24 10.63
N GLU A 92 18.24 -14.69 11.86
CA GLU A 92 19.48 -15.21 12.44
C GLU A 92 19.78 -16.58 11.83
N CYS A 93 21.03 -16.79 11.46
CA CYS A 93 21.48 -18.07 10.94
C CYS A 93 21.41 -19.14 12.06
N ALA A 94 20.74 -20.27 11.78
CA ALA A 94 20.59 -21.36 12.75
C ALA A 94 21.92 -21.98 13.21
N SER A 95 22.99 -21.84 12.41
CA SER A 95 24.30 -22.42 12.71
C SER A 95 25.23 -21.48 13.50
N CYS A 96 25.13 -20.15 13.31
CA CYS A 96 26.03 -19.19 13.95
C CYS A 96 25.36 -18.22 14.92
N GLY A 97 24.02 -18.17 14.96
CA GLY A 97 23.26 -17.26 15.83
C GLY A 97 23.36 -15.78 15.45
N HIS A 98 23.95 -15.44 14.31
CA HIS A 98 24.15 -14.10 13.82
C HIS A 98 23.57 -13.93 12.41
N VAL A 99 23.27 -12.68 12.02
CA VAL A 99 22.89 -12.36 10.64
C VAL A 99 24.14 -12.46 9.77
N CYS A 100 24.22 -13.47 8.94
CA CYS A 100 25.32 -13.66 7.98
C CYS A 100 24.83 -13.32 6.54
N PRO A 101 25.75 -13.09 5.59
CA PRO A 101 25.36 -12.77 4.21
C PRO A 101 24.42 -13.79 3.59
N GLU A 102 24.60 -15.06 3.94
CA GLU A 102 23.76 -16.16 3.45
C GLU A 102 22.34 -16.07 4.00
N SER A 103 22.17 -15.85 5.32
CA SER A 103 20.86 -15.70 5.94
C SER A 103 20.15 -14.40 5.52
N PHE A 104 20.90 -13.35 5.16
CA PHE A 104 20.36 -12.12 4.66
C PHE A 104 19.81 -12.27 3.23
N TRP A 105 20.57 -12.91 2.34
CA TRP A 105 20.20 -12.98 0.93
C TRP A 105 19.27 -14.15 0.58
N ASN A 106 19.26 -15.22 1.36
CA ASN A 106 18.46 -16.43 1.06
C ASN A 106 17.15 -16.50 1.84
N ASN A 107 16.86 -15.50 2.67
CA ASN A 107 15.62 -15.43 3.39
C ASN A 107 14.47 -14.86 2.51
N TYR A 108 13.38 -14.49 3.13
CA TYR A 108 12.18 -14.05 2.44
C TYR A 108 12.39 -12.73 1.68
N ARG A 109 11.96 -12.72 0.43
CA ARG A 109 11.96 -11.54 -0.46
C ARG A 109 10.60 -11.39 -1.11
N SER A 110 10.17 -10.16 -1.25
CA SER A 110 8.99 -9.85 -2.04
C SER A 110 9.17 -8.55 -2.81
N TYR A 111 8.47 -8.45 -3.91
CA TYR A 111 8.40 -7.23 -4.71
C TYR A 111 6.96 -6.95 -5.07
N GLY A 112 6.64 -5.68 -5.23
CA GLY A 112 5.29 -5.25 -5.56
C GLY A 112 5.28 -3.95 -6.34
N PHE A 113 4.17 -3.75 -7.05
CA PHE A 113 3.86 -2.52 -7.74
C PHE A 113 2.50 -2.03 -7.25
N GLY A 114 2.37 -0.74 -7.08
CA GLY A 114 1.15 -0.19 -6.53
C GLY A 114 0.90 1.24 -6.90
N ILE A 115 -0.25 1.70 -6.45
CA ILE A 115 -0.69 3.08 -6.58
C ILE A 115 -1.14 3.57 -5.22
N ALA A 116 -0.82 4.81 -4.89
CA ALA A 116 -1.26 5.44 -3.66
C ALA A 116 -1.75 6.87 -3.92
N TYR A 117 -2.72 7.28 -3.15
CA TYR A 117 -3.17 8.66 -3.07
C TYR A 117 -2.63 9.30 -1.80
N LYS A 118 -2.11 10.51 -1.92
CA LYS A 118 -1.46 11.26 -0.84
C LYS A 118 -2.16 12.60 -0.62
N PRO A 119 -3.27 12.66 0.13
CA PRO A 119 -3.88 13.92 0.51
C PRO A 119 -2.96 14.70 1.46
N CYS A 120 -2.80 15.99 1.20
CA CYS A 120 -2.02 16.89 2.04
C CYS A 120 -2.83 17.29 3.28
N VAL A 121 -2.31 16.96 4.46
CA VAL A 121 -2.94 17.22 5.77
C VAL A 121 -2.25 18.29 6.57
N ALA A 122 -0.99 18.60 6.27
CA ALA A 122 -0.23 19.64 6.93
C ALA A 122 0.55 20.48 5.91
N ARG A 123 0.56 21.79 6.07
CA ARG A 123 1.24 22.71 5.16
C ARG A 123 2.04 23.75 5.94
N GLY A 124 3.28 23.94 5.52
CA GLY A 124 4.14 25.01 5.98
C GLY A 124 4.83 25.69 4.81
N ARG A 125 5.72 26.62 5.09
CA ARG A 125 6.41 27.41 4.06
C ARG A 125 7.34 26.55 3.18
N ASN A 126 8.09 25.65 3.80
CA ASN A 126 9.08 24.80 3.11
C ASN A 126 8.86 23.30 3.38
N HIS A 127 7.72 22.94 3.94
CA HIS A 127 7.41 21.55 4.27
C HIS A 127 5.90 21.28 4.14
N HIS A 128 5.55 20.04 3.89
CA HIS A 128 4.16 19.59 3.90
C HIS A 128 4.09 18.13 4.35
N GLY A 129 2.98 17.77 4.94
CA GLY A 129 2.70 16.41 5.39
C GLY A 129 1.52 15.82 4.62
N ASN A 130 1.67 14.59 4.17
CA ASN A 130 0.67 13.86 3.42
C ASN A 130 0.30 12.56 4.15
N MET A 131 -0.98 12.25 4.23
CA MET A 131 -1.41 10.87 4.50
C MET A 131 -1.18 10.04 3.24
N ARG A 132 -0.76 8.79 3.37
CA ARG A 132 -0.59 7.88 2.24
C ARG A 132 -1.57 6.74 2.36
N ILE A 133 -2.38 6.53 1.33
CA ILE A 133 -3.37 5.45 1.25
C ILE A 133 -3.20 4.81 -0.12
N GLY A 134 -2.87 3.52 -0.15
CA GLY A 134 -2.58 2.84 -1.41
C GLY A 134 -2.87 1.36 -1.40
N ALA A 135 -2.72 0.77 -2.56
CA ALA A 135 -2.81 -0.67 -2.75
C ALA A 135 -1.74 -1.15 -3.72
N SER A 136 -1.28 -2.37 -3.55
CA SER A 136 -0.30 -3.00 -4.42
C SER A 136 -0.63 -4.46 -4.70
N GLY A 137 -0.05 -4.94 -5.80
CA GLY A 137 0.04 -6.36 -6.14
C GLY A 137 1.49 -6.73 -6.41
N GLY A 138 1.87 -7.93 -6.07
CA GLY A 138 3.24 -8.39 -6.22
C GLY A 138 3.40 -9.88 -6.03
N SER A 139 4.62 -10.30 -5.77
CA SER A 139 4.96 -11.71 -5.54
C SER A 139 6.12 -11.82 -4.56
N ASP A 140 6.14 -12.92 -3.84
CA ASP A 140 7.26 -13.36 -3.01
C ASP A 140 8.13 -14.44 -3.69
N THR A 141 8.12 -14.50 -5.02
CA THR A 141 8.73 -15.53 -5.87
C THR A 141 7.97 -16.85 -5.94
N HIS A 142 7.12 -17.17 -4.98
CA HIS A 142 6.33 -18.40 -4.92
C HIS A 142 4.82 -18.13 -5.10
N ASN A 143 4.31 -17.07 -4.46
CA ASN A 143 2.90 -16.77 -4.43
C ASN A 143 2.64 -15.33 -4.89
N PHE A 144 1.48 -15.11 -5.51
CA PHE A 144 0.96 -13.77 -5.71
C PHE A 144 0.45 -13.21 -4.38
N MET A 145 0.80 -11.96 -4.10
CA MET A 145 0.39 -11.26 -2.90
C MET A 145 -0.22 -9.90 -3.24
N GLY A 146 -1.14 -9.47 -2.41
CA GLY A 146 -1.73 -8.13 -2.47
C GLY A 146 -1.48 -7.39 -1.17
N GLY A 147 -1.49 -6.07 -1.21
CA GLY A 147 -1.29 -5.25 -0.02
C GLY A 147 -2.06 -3.95 -0.02
N ILE A 148 -2.41 -3.50 1.17
CA ILE A 148 -2.95 -2.17 1.44
C ILE A 148 -1.87 -1.39 2.20
N HIS A 149 -1.60 -0.17 1.75
CA HIS A 149 -0.56 0.68 2.30
C HIS A 149 -1.19 1.88 2.99
N LEU A 150 -0.85 2.08 4.25
CA LEU A 150 -1.25 3.23 5.04
C LEU A 150 0.00 3.89 5.62
N GLY A 151 0.02 5.22 5.67
CA GLY A 151 1.16 5.92 6.25
C GLY A 151 0.98 7.42 6.33
N TYR A 152 1.97 8.05 6.96
CA TYR A 152 2.14 9.49 6.97
C TYR A 152 3.53 9.82 6.46
N GLU A 153 3.60 10.71 5.50
CA GLU A 153 4.84 11.18 4.90
C GLU A 153 5.01 12.67 5.17
N HIS A 154 6.19 13.08 5.57
CA HIS A 154 6.54 14.47 5.76
C HIS A 154 7.66 14.87 4.82
N ASN A 155 7.43 15.91 4.04
CA ASN A 155 8.31 16.38 2.99
C ASN A 155 8.92 17.72 3.35
N TYR A 156 10.23 17.88 3.17
CA TYR A 156 10.96 19.14 3.29
C TYR A 156 11.49 19.54 1.92
N THR A 157 11.04 20.69 1.42
CA THR A 157 11.47 21.22 0.14
C THR A 157 12.81 21.92 0.28
N LEU A 158 13.79 21.46 -0.49
CA LEU A 158 15.13 22.01 -0.59
C LEU A 158 15.25 22.98 -1.79
N ARG A 159 16.46 23.51 -1.99
CA ARG A 159 16.76 24.30 -3.19
C ARG A 159 16.61 23.44 -4.46
N HIS A 160 16.30 24.08 -5.58
CA HIS A 160 16.13 23.44 -6.90
C HIS A 160 14.97 22.46 -7.00
N GLY A 161 14.00 22.46 -6.06
CA GLY A 161 12.81 21.61 -6.10
C GLY A 161 13.01 20.19 -5.58
N TRP A 162 14.20 19.84 -5.09
CA TRP A 162 14.43 18.58 -4.41
C TRP A 162 13.68 18.54 -3.10
N LYS A 163 13.22 17.35 -2.69
CA LYS A 163 12.58 17.16 -1.39
C LYS A 163 13.25 16.02 -0.64
N LEU A 164 13.49 16.21 0.65
CA LEU A 164 13.76 15.13 1.58
C LEU A 164 12.45 14.72 2.22
N PHE A 165 12.25 13.43 2.42
CA PHE A 165 11.07 12.95 3.12
C PHE A 165 11.41 11.88 4.14
N TRP A 166 10.58 11.82 5.17
CA TRP A 166 10.46 10.67 6.04
C TRP A 166 9.00 10.22 6.05
N GLN A 167 8.81 8.93 6.20
CA GLN A 167 7.49 8.31 6.17
C GLN A 167 7.40 7.27 7.28
N VAL A 168 6.33 7.30 8.05
CA VAL A 168 5.90 6.16 8.88
C VAL A 168 4.83 5.44 8.09
N LYS A 169 5.01 4.13 7.91
CA LYS A 169 4.06 3.31 7.15
C LYS A 169 3.70 2.04 7.88
N THR A 170 2.51 1.55 7.57
CA THR A 170 2.04 0.22 7.93
C THR A 170 1.40 -0.39 6.68
N ASP A 171 1.96 -1.49 6.23
CA ASP A 171 1.45 -2.23 5.09
C ASP A 171 0.75 -3.49 5.59
N VAL A 172 -0.46 -3.73 5.14
CA VAL A 172 -1.23 -4.96 5.42
C VAL A 172 -1.14 -5.85 4.19
N MET A 173 -0.43 -6.97 4.30
CA MET A 173 -0.16 -7.88 3.19
C MET A 173 -1.05 -9.11 3.24
N ILE A 174 -1.66 -9.46 2.12
CA ILE A 174 -2.48 -10.65 1.95
C ILE A 174 -1.64 -11.70 1.24
N LYS A 175 -1.55 -12.89 1.79
CA LYS A 175 -0.72 -14.02 1.31
C LYS A 175 0.79 -13.77 1.38
N GLY A 176 1.25 -12.81 2.18
CA GLY A 176 2.67 -12.65 2.52
C GLY A 176 3.04 -13.42 3.78
N GLU A 177 4.33 -13.58 4.05
CA GLU A 177 4.82 -14.17 5.31
C GLU A 177 4.42 -13.30 6.50
N ASP A 178 4.59 -11.97 6.39
CA ASP A 178 4.18 -11.01 7.40
C ASP A 178 2.88 -10.33 6.99
N LEU A 179 1.86 -10.45 7.85
CA LEU A 179 0.57 -9.79 7.64
C LEU A 179 0.68 -8.26 7.76
N PHE A 180 1.47 -7.78 8.72
CA PHE A 180 1.74 -6.36 8.95
C PHE A 180 3.21 -6.07 8.74
N ARG A 181 3.52 -4.98 8.03
CA ARG A 181 4.87 -4.47 7.82
C ARG A 181 4.89 -3.01 8.23
N THR A 182 5.36 -2.75 9.44
CA THR A 182 5.35 -1.40 10.02
C THR A 182 6.78 -0.89 10.16
N GLY A 183 7.01 0.35 9.78
CA GLY A 183 8.34 0.93 9.92
C GLY A 183 8.47 2.37 9.45
N ILE A 184 9.72 2.80 9.37
CA ILE A 184 10.11 4.15 8.97
C ILE A 184 10.89 4.08 7.67
N VAL A 185 10.55 4.93 6.72
CA VAL A 185 11.24 5.11 5.44
C VAL A 185 11.82 6.52 5.39
N LEU A 186 13.05 6.64 4.95
CA LEU A 186 13.71 7.90 4.64
C LEU A 186 14.02 7.94 3.15
N GLY A 187 13.91 9.10 2.52
CA GLY A 187 14.22 9.17 1.10
C GLY A 187 14.31 10.56 0.53
N VAL A 188 14.52 10.59 -0.78
CA VAL A 188 14.72 11.81 -1.58
C VAL A 188 13.76 11.80 -2.75
N LYS A 189 13.21 12.96 -3.09
CA LYS A 189 12.42 13.18 -4.31
C LYS A 189 13.14 14.16 -5.22
N LEU A 190 13.24 13.78 -6.47
CA LEU A 190 13.86 14.55 -7.54
C LEU A 190 12.77 15.09 -8.47
N PRO A 191 12.75 16.40 -8.76
CA PRO A 191 11.78 16.96 -9.70
C PRO A 191 12.07 16.45 -11.12
N VAL A 192 11.01 16.03 -11.80
CA VAL A 192 11.03 15.70 -13.23
C VAL A 192 10.42 16.87 -13.99
N LYS A 193 11.17 17.39 -14.94
CA LYS A 193 10.72 18.48 -15.83
C LYS A 193 9.97 17.92 -17.03
#